data_0a9de8cc93dc505b59846147367d1cf6
#
_entry.id   0a9de8cc93dc505b59846147367d1cf6
#
_cell.length_a   1.000
_cell.length_b   1.000
_cell.length_c   1.000
_cell.angle_alpha   90.00
_cell.angle_beta   90.00
_cell.angle_gamma   90.00
#
_symmetry.space_group_name_H-M   'P 1'
#
loop_
_entity.id
_entity.type
_entity.pdbx_description
1 polymer ?
#
loop_
_entity_poly.entity_id
_entity_poly.type
_entity_poly.pdbx_seq_one_letter_code
_entity_poly.pdbx_strand_id
1 'polypeptide(L)'
;RQMCIRDSFTTYLQFGLHYSAFAYAHDANGKYACAFDTSVRSALEVCNSQESGYTELEKGKIARKYLVPKQLENNGLTETNAKFPDKALNFLIQRYTREAGVRTLEREIGTLCRKTAKEVVKNGKDFSLNINSKLIQKFMGFTNFKHGEIEDKNQIGMSTGLAWTEVGGELLNVEVSIVPGKGTFTVTGKLGEVMQESTRAAMSYVRSRAKRLGLERSFYQKVDIHVHVPEGAQPKDGPSAGIAMATAILSALIQKQVRRDLAMTGEITLRGRVLPIGGLKEKILAAHRGGVKVVIIPEENKKDLPDIPKEVLKDVKVIAVEHMDEVIPHAIVSDQPVLEDLIVPDMPVKVDVTESEKPIGLS
;
A
#
# COMPACT_ATOMS: atom_id res chain seq x y z
N ARG A 1 -34.49 -8.09 18.50
CA ARG A 1 -34.27 -9.23 19.46
C ARG A 1 -32.87 -9.75 19.18
N GLN A 2 -32.00 -9.69 20.17
CA GLN A 2 -30.70 -10.36 20.17
C GLN A 2 -30.89 -11.82 20.57
N MET A 3 -30.38 -12.73 19.78
CA MET A 3 -30.34 -14.15 20.12
C MET A 3 -28.88 -14.57 20.27
N CYS A 4 -28.52 -15.09 21.44
CA CYS A 4 -27.17 -15.53 21.76
C CYS A 4 -27.17 -17.07 21.69
N ILE A 5 -26.35 -17.65 20.81
CA ILE A 5 -26.15 -19.10 20.72
C ILE A 5 -24.76 -19.39 21.31
N ARG A 6 -24.72 -20.20 22.35
CA ARG A 6 -23.52 -20.55 23.10
C ARG A 6 -23.15 -22.00 22.80
N ASP A 7 -22.12 -22.17 21.91
CA ASP A 7 -21.26 -23.36 21.91
C ASP A 7 -19.91 -22.94 21.34
N SER A 8 -18.90 -22.80 22.19
CA SER A 8 -17.51 -22.40 21.93
C SER A 8 -17.30 -21.12 21.11
N PHE A 9 -18.33 -20.59 20.47
CA PHE A 9 -18.39 -19.31 19.78
C PHE A 9 -19.61 -18.56 20.30
N THR A 10 -19.47 -17.28 20.64
CA THR A 10 -20.61 -16.41 20.93
C THR A 10 -21.00 -15.72 19.63
N THR A 11 -22.12 -16.14 19.03
CA THR A 11 -22.64 -15.53 17.80
C THR A 11 -23.80 -14.61 18.17
N TYR A 12 -23.71 -13.34 17.82
CA TYR A 12 -24.78 -12.37 17.96
C TYR A 12 -25.47 -12.19 16.62
N LEU A 13 -26.76 -12.59 16.54
CA LEU A 13 -27.60 -12.31 15.40
C LEU A 13 -28.46 -11.07 15.70
N GLN A 14 -28.25 -9.99 14.98
CA GLN A 14 -29.09 -8.81 15.06
C GLN A 14 -30.02 -8.77 13.84
N PHE A 15 -31.33 -9.00 14.10
CA PHE A 15 -32.35 -8.83 13.07
C PHE A 15 -32.75 -7.36 13.01
N GLY A 16 -32.38 -6.65 11.97
CA GLY A 16 -32.97 -5.37 11.62
C GLY A 16 -34.33 -5.57 10.95
N LEU A 17 -35.23 -4.62 11.13
CA LEU A 17 -36.60 -4.67 10.62
C LEU A 17 -36.79 -4.76 9.12
N HIS A 18 -35.72 -4.82 8.34
CA HIS A 18 -35.75 -5.09 6.89
C HIS A 18 -34.56 -5.97 6.47
N TYR A 19 -34.77 -7.26 6.40
CA TYR A 19 -34.05 -8.28 5.59
C TYR A 19 -32.51 -8.19 5.44
N SER A 20 -31.78 -7.82 6.45
CA SER A 20 -30.33 -7.96 6.48
C SER A 20 -29.94 -8.62 7.80
N ALA A 21 -29.62 -9.90 7.77
CA ALA A 21 -29.02 -10.59 8.91
C ALA A 21 -27.50 -10.32 8.90
N PHE A 22 -27.01 -9.68 9.96
CA PHE A 22 -25.58 -9.59 10.25
C PHE A 22 -25.23 -10.66 11.27
N ALA A 23 -24.36 -11.58 10.93
CA ALA A 23 -23.79 -12.51 11.87
C ALA A 23 -22.42 -11.99 12.32
N TYR A 24 -22.26 -11.75 13.62
CA TYR A 24 -20.97 -11.47 14.24
C TYR A 24 -20.52 -12.72 14.97
N ALA A 25 -19.41 -13.29 14.60
CA ALA A 25 -18.81 -14.41 15.31
C ALA A 25 -17.55 -13.95 16.06
N HIS A 26 -17.43 -14.41 17.29
CA HIS A 26 -16.28 -14.18 18.16
C HIS A 26 -15.53 -15.50 18.31
N ASP A 27 -14.23 -15.54 18.05
CA ASP A 27 -13.43 -16.71 18.38
C ASP A 27 -13.01 -16.71 19.86
N ALA A 28 -12.45 -17.81 20.32
CA ALA A 28 -11.97 -17.97 21.70
C ALA A 28 -10.89 -16.95 22.12
N ASN A 29 -10.34 -16.19 21.18
CA ASN A 29 -9.29 -15.18 21.37
C ASN A 29 -9.82 -13.74 21.29
N GLY A 30 -11.14 -13.54 21.16
CA GLY A 30 -11.75 -12.22 21.17
C GLY A 30 -11.74 -11.47 19.83
N LYS A 31 -11.50 -12.15 18.71
CA LYS A 31 -11.52 -11.53 17.37
C LYS A 31 -12.93 -11.54 16.78
N TYR A 32 -13.29 -10.43 16.12
CA TYR A 32 -14.59 -10.22 15.47
C TYR A 32 -14.51 -10.53 13.98
N ALA A 33 -15.52 -11.22 13.46
CA ALA A 33 -15.72 -11.36 12.02
C ALA A 33 -17.17 -11.08 11.64
N CYS A 34 -17.38 -10.36 10.54
CA CYS A 34 -18.68 -10.01 9.99
C CYS A 34 -18.94 -10.82 8.72
N ALA A 35 -19.99 -11.59 8.65
CA ALA A 35 -20.38 -12.32 7.43
C ALA A 35 -21.75 -11.87 6.92
N PHE A 36 -21.81 -11.67 5.60
CA PHE A 36 -23.04 -11.43 4.84
C PHE A 36 -23.33 -12.69 4.04
N ASP A 37 -24.13 -13.59 4.53
CA ASP A 37 -24.91 -14.53 3.72
C ASP A 37 -25.73 -15.52 4.56
N THR A 38 -26.68 -16.19 3.93
CA THR A 38 -27.70 -17.07 4.50
C THR A 38 -27.23 -18.49 4.82
N SER A 39 -25.97 -18.86 4.59
CA SER A 39 -25.44 -20.18 4.93
C SER A 39 -24.31 -20.09 5.97
N VAL A 40 -24.44 -20.87 7.03
CA VAL A 40 -23.43 -20.95 8.12
C VAL A 40 -22.04 -21.37 7.63
N ARG A 41 -21.95 -22.04 6.48
CA ARG A 41 -20.70 -22.49 5.88
C ARG A 41 -19.91 -21.35 5.25
N SER A 42 -20.57 -20.45 4.51
CA SER A 42 -19.93 -19.27 3.96
C SER A 42 -19.55 -18.24 5.03
N ALA A 43 -20.28 -18.19 6.14
CA ALA A 43 -19.94 -17.39 7.31
C ALA A 43 -18.61 -17.81 7.95
N LEU A 44 -18.34 -19.11 8.06
CA LEU A 44 -17.10 -19.66 8.62
C LEU A 44 -15.90 -19.47 7.69
N GLU A 45 -16.09 -19.53 6.38
CA GLU A 45 -15.03 -19.24 5.39
C GLU A 45 -14.65 -17.75 5.38
N VAL A 46 -15.60 -16.85 5.57
CA VAL A 46 -15.34 -15.40 5.71
C VAL A 46 -14.69 -15.06 7.06
N CYS A 47 -15.01 -15.79 8.14
CA CYS A 47 -14.39 -15.60 9.45
C CYS A 47 -12.91 -16.01 9.51
N ASN A 48 -12.44 -16.85 8.61
CA ASN A 48 -11.02 -17.26 8.51
C ASN A 48 -10.19 -16.32 7.62
N SER A 49 -10.79 -15.40 6.87
CA SER A 49 -10.05 -14.33 6.19
C SER A 49 -9.67 -13.26 7.21
N GLN A 50 -8.37 -13.05 7.39
CA GLN A 50 -7.83 -11.95 8.20
C GLN A 50 -8.55 -10.63 7.89
N GLU A 51 -8.76 -9.80 8.89
CA GLU A 51 -9.48 -8.51 8.89
C GLU A 51 -8.97 -7.49 7.85
N SER A 52 -8.98 -7.83 6.59
CA SER A 52 -8.78 -6.87 5.51
C SER A 52 -10.14 -6.28 5.14
N GLY A 53 -10.25 -4.95 5.15
CA GLY A 53 -11.43 -4.25 4.66
C GLY A 53 -11.74 -4.62 3.21
N TYR A 54 -12.94 -4.28 2.73
CA TYR A 54 -13.32 -4.52 1.33
C TYR A 54 -12.38 -3.81 0.37
N THR A 55 -11.93 -4.52 -0.64
CA THR A 55 -11.19 -3.94 -1.77
C THR A 55 -12.09 -3.00 -2.58
N GLU A 56 -11.51 -2.10 -3.37
CA GLU A 56 -12.28 -1.18 -4.22
C GLU A 56 -13.21 -1.92 -5.19
N LEU A 57 -12.76 -3.06 -5.73
CA LEU A 57 -13.57 -3.91 -6.61
C LEU A 57 -14.77 -4.49 -5.87
N GLU A 58 -14.58 -4.96 -4.65
CA GLU A 58 -15.66 -5.47 -3.79
C GLU A 58 -16.61 -4.34 -3.39
N LYS A 59 -16.10 -3.17 -2.99
CA LYS A 59 -16.92 -1.97 -2.72
C LYS A 59 -17.76 -1.56 -3.93
N GLY A 60 -17.18 -1.62 -5.14
CA GLY A 60 -17.89 -1.34 -6.38
C GLY A 60 -19.05 -2.31 -6.63
N LYS A 61 -18.82 -3.61 -6.42
CA LYS A 61 -19.86 -4.65 -6.53
C LYS A 61 -20.96 -4.49 -5.47
N ILE A 62 -20.58 -4.23 -4.21
CA ILE A 62 -21.50 -3.96 -3.11
C ILE A 62 -22.33 -2.70 -3.40
N ALA A 63 -21.68 -1.63 -3.84
CA ALA A 63 -22.35 -0.38 -4.18
C ALA A 63 -23.42 -0.59 -5.25
N ARG A 64 -23.08 -1.27 -6.35
CA ARG A 64 -24.00 -1.54 -7.44
C ARG A 64 -25.18 -2.41 -7.02
N LYS A 65 -24.88 -3.53 -6.35
CA LYS A 65 -25.89 -4.55 -6.04
C LYS A 65 -26.84 -4.12 -4.91
N TYR A 66 -26.32 -3.37 -3.92
CA TYR A 66 -27.06 -3.11 -2.68
C TYR A 66 -27.25 -1.63 -2.35
N LEU A 67 -26.14 -0.82 -2.42
CA LEU A 67 -26.20 0.53 -1.87
C LEU A 67 -26.94 1.49 -2.81
N VAL A 68 -26.71 1.41 -4.11
CA VAL A 68 -27.36 2.28 -5.10
C VAL A 68 -28.87 2.05 -5.13
N PRO A 69 -29.40 0.81 -5.28
CA PRO A 69 -30.83 0.56 -5.24
C PRO A 69 -31.48 1.04 -3.94
N LYS A 70 -30.88 0.71 -2.79
CA LYS A 70 -31.35 1.15 -1.47
C LYS A 70 -31.44 2.66 -1.34
N GLN A 71 -30.40 3.38 -1.81
CA GLN A 71 -30.38 4.85 -1.70
C GLN A 71 -31.28 5.54 -2.73
N LEU A 72 -31.52 4.95 -3.89
CA LEU A 72 -32.54 5.44 -4.83
C LEU A 72 -33.93 5.32 -4.21
N GLU A 73 -34.30 4.17 -3.68
CA GLU A 73 -35.59 3.93 -3.01
C GLU A 73 -35.80 4.89 -1.82
N ASN A 74 -34.79 5.00 -0.94
CA ASN A 74 -34.85 5.89 0.23
C ASN A 74 -35.05 7.38 -0.12
N ASN A 75 -34.69 7.79 -1.34
CA ASN A 75 -34.85 9.17 -1.79
C ASN A 75 -35.95 9.35 -2.84
N GLY A 76 -36.82 8.35 -3.03
CA GLY A 76 -37.97 8.41 -3.93
C GLY A 76 -37.56 8.51 -5.42
N LEU A 77 -36.39 7.98 -5.77
CA LEU A 77 -35.86 7.94 -7.12
C LEU A 77 -35.97 6.53 -7.71
N THR A 78 -36.01 6.46 -9.03
CA THR A 78 -35.91 5.22 -9.81
C THR A 78 -34.57 5.15 -10.54
N GLU A 79 -34.22 3.97 -11.07
CA GLU A 79 -33.04 3.81 -11.93
C GLU A 79 -33.11 4.66 -13.21
N THR A 80 -34.31 5.06 -13.63
CA THR A 80 -34.50 5.99 -14.76
C THR A 80 -34.10 7.40 -14.41
N ASN A 81 -34.30 7.86 -13.16
CA ASN A 81 -33.96 9.19 -12.70
C ASN A 81 -32.45 9.40 -12.46
N ALA A 82 -31.75 8.35 -12.01
CA ALA A 82 -30.33 8.44 -11.72
C ALA A 82 -29.59 7.15 -12.13
N LYS A 83 -28.69 7.27 -13.10
CA LYS A 83 -27.84 6.17 -13.56
C LYS A 83 -26.45 6.30 -12.96
N PHE A 84 -25.97 5.26 -12.26
CA PHE A 84 -24.65 5.18 -11.68
C PHE A 84 -23.77 4.22 -12.47
N PRO A 85 -23.04 4.65 -13.51
CA PRO A 85 -22.09 3.77 -14.22
C PRO A 85 -20.91 3.38 -13.31
N ASP A 86 -20.26 2.25 -13.60
CA ASP A 86 -19.13 1.73 -12.79
C ASP A 86 -18.00 2.76 -12.66
N LYS A 87 -17.71 3.51 -13.72
CA LYS A 87 -16.71 4.59 -13.71
C LYS A 87 -17.03 5.67 -12.67
N ALA A 88 -18.31 5.97 -12.46
CA ALA A 88 -18.73 6.97 -11.45
C ALA A 88 -18.62 6.40 -10.03
N LEU A 89 -19.01 5.14 -9.82
CA LEU A 89 -18.85 4.47 -8.53
C LEU A 89 -17.39 4.34 -8.14
N ASN A 90 -16.53 3.93 -9.06
CA ASN A 90 -15.09 3.85 -8.82
C ASN A 90 -14.49 5.23 -8.50
N PHE A 91 -14.89 6.27 -9.23
CA PHE A 91 -14.46 7.64 -8.94
C PHE A 91 -14.90 8.09 -7.55
N LEU A 92 -16.14 7.76 -7.14
CA LEU A 92 -16.66 8.07 -5.80
C LEU A 92 -15.86 7.35 -4.71
N ILE A 93 -15.62 6.05 -4.89
CA ILE A 93 -14.83 5.22 -3.96
C ILE A 93 -13.41 5.80 -3.81
N GLN A 94 -12.74 6.09 -4.91
CA GLN A 94 -11.36 6.53 -4.91
C GLN A 94 -11.15 7.95 -4.41
N ARG A 95 -12.09 8.86 -4.67
CA ARG A 95 -11.86 10.29 -4.45
C ARG A 95 -12.64 10.87 -3.27
N TYR A 96 -13.68 10.19 -2.78
CA TYR A 96 -14.54 10.68 -1.70
C TYR A 96 -14.65 9.76 -0.50
N THR A 97 -14.14 8.52 -0.58
CA THR A 97 -14.18 7.59 0.56
C THR A 97 -12.78 7.09 0.93
N ARG A 98 -12.56 6.91 2.24
CA ARG A 98 -11.36 6.28 2.81
C ARG A 98 -11.78 5.52 4.06
N GLU A 99 -12.13 4.27 3.89
CA GLU A 99 -12.67 3.41 4.95
C GLU A 99 -12.44 1.93 4.62
N ALA A 100 -12.34 1.08 5.62
CA ALA A 100 -12.27 -0.38 5.43
C ALA A 100 -13.62 -0.95 4.95
N GLY A 101 -14.73 -0.47 5.48
CA GLY A 101 -16.09 -0.87 5.11
C GLY A 101 -16.70 -0.07 3.94
N VAL A 102 -18.02 0.08 3.96
CA VAL A 102 -18.81 0.78 2.93
C VAL A 102 -19.77 1.83 3.49
N ARG A 103 -19.65 2.19 4.77
CA ARG A 103 -20.57 3.10 5.45
C ARG A 103 -20.49 4.53 4.91
N THR A 104 -19.28 5.03 4.71
CA THR A 104 -19.06 6.35 4.09
C THR A 104 -19.52 6.34 2.64
N LEU A 105 -19.22 5.27 1.89
CA LEU A 105 -19.67 5.11 0.51
C LEU A 105 -21.18 5.17 0.40
N GLU A 106 -21.90 4.47 1.28
CA GLU A 106 -23.37 4.52 1.34
C GLU A 106 -23.87 5.94 1.58
N ARG A 107 -23.27 6.66 2.52
CA ARG A 107 -23.62 8.06 2.83
C ARG A 107 -23.39 8.99 1.65
N GLU A 108 -22.29 8.83 0.93
CA GLU A 108 -21.97 9.66 -0.23
C GLU A 108 -22.88 9.34 -1.44
N ILE A 109 -23.24 8.08 -1.67
CA ILE A 109 -24.28 7.69 -2.64
C ILE A 109 -25.60 8.34 -2.26
N GLY A 110 -26.01 8.27 -0.98
CA GLY A 110 -27.23 8.94 -0.49
C GLY A 110 -27.20 10.47 -0.70
N THR A 111 -26.03 11.08 -0.57
CA THR A 111 -25.86 12.53 -0.85
C THR A 111 -26.08 12.85 -2.33
N LEU A 112 -25.56 12.02 -3.23
CA LEU A 112 -25.82 12.16 -4.67
C LEU A 112 -27.30 11.95 -5.01
N CYS A 113 -27.93 10.94 -4.42
CA CYS A 113 -29.36 10.66 -4.60
C CYS A 113 -30.22 11.85 -4.14
N ARG A 114 -29.97 12.43 -2.94
CA ARG A 114 -30.70 13.63 -2.46
C ARG A 114 -30.56 14.83 -3.39
N LYS A 115 -29.36 15.09 -3.91
CA LYS A 115 -29.15 16.18 -4.86
C LYS A 115 -29.81 15.93 -6.20
N THR A 116 -29.83 14.69 -6.66
CA THR A 116 -30.57 14.27 -7.86
C THR A 116 -32.07 14.42 -7.66
N ALA A 117 -32.61 14.01 -6.52
CA ALA A 117 -34.04 14.20 -6.18
C ALA A 117 -34.46 15.68 -6.24
N LYS A 118 -33.60 16.57 -5.74
CA LYS A 118 -33.84 18.03 -5.86
C LYS A 118 -33.94 18.46 -7.32
N GLU A 119 -33.11 17.98 -8.21
CA GLU A 119 -33.15 18.30 -9.63
C GLU A 119 -34.40 17.69 -10.32
N VAL A 120 -34.80 16.48 -9.95
CA VAL A 120 -36.03 15.85 -10.44
C VAL A 120 -37.28 16.64 -10.02
N VAL A 121 -37.33 17.11 -8.79
CA VAL A 121 -38.45 17.97 -8.31
C VAL A 121 -38.53 19.26 -9.11
N LYS A 122 -37.38 19.85 -9.49
CA LYS A 122 -37.36 21.09 -10.28
C LYS A 122 -37.76 20.90 -11.75
N ASN A 123 -37.34 19.79 -12.35
CA ASN A 123 -37.40 19.58 -13.79
C ASN A 123 -38.50 18.58 -14.21
N GLY A 124 -39.23 18.00 -13.26
CA GLY A 124 -40.29 17.00 -13.50
C GLY A 124 -39.84 15.57 -13.29
N LYS A 125 -40.82 14.67 -13.11
CA LYS A 125 -40.59 13.24 -12.76
C LYS A 125 -39.83 12.46 -13.81
N ASP A 126 -39.89 12.87 -15.08
CA ASP A 126 -39.22 12.20 -16.20
C ASP A 126 -37.75 12.64 -16.36
N PHE A 127 -37.30 13.57 -15.52
CA PHE A 127 -35.92 14.05 -15.55
C PHE A 127 -34.94 12.96 -15.14
N SER A 128 -33.89 12.79 -15.93
CA SER A 128 -32.86 11.75 -15.75
C SER A 128 -31.46 12.36 -15.71
N LEU A 129 -30.65 11.90 -14.77
CA LEU A 129 -29.24 12.27 -14.65
C LEU A 129 -28.33 11.03 -14.81
N ASN A 130 -27.36 11.17 -15.67
CA ASN A 130 -26.24 10.22 -15.74
C ASN A 130 -25.12 10.71 -14.83
N ILE A 131 -24.93 10.05 -13.69
CA ILE A 131 -23.91 10.40 -12.71
C ILE A 131 -22.53 10.11 -13.30
N ASN A 132 -21.73 11.15 -13.43
CA ASN A 132 -20.34 11.05 -13.91
C ASN A 132 -19.41 11.85 -13.00
N SER A 133 -18.10 11.75 -13.21
CA SER A 133 -17.08 12.41 -12.36
C SER A 133 -17.27 13.93 -12.27
N LYS A 134 -17.62 14.59 -13.37
CA LYS A 134 -17.88 16.03 -13.40
C LYS A 134 -19.11 16.41 -12.56
N LEU A 135 -20.18 15.63 -12.66
CA LEU A 135 -21.40 15.85 -11.88
C LEU A 135 -21.17 15.56 -10.39
N ILE A 136 -20.40 14.51 -10.07
CA ILE A 136 -19.98 14.21 -8.69
C ILE A 136 -19.23 15.41 -8.11
N GLN A 137 -18.23 15.95 -8.81
CA GLN A 137 -17.49 17.13 -8.37
C GLN A 137 -18.39 18.36 -8.22
N LYS A 138 -19.32 18.59 -9.15
CA LYS A 138 -20.30 19.68 -9.05
C LYS A 138 -21.19 19.55 -7.81
N PHE A 139 -21.61 18.33 -7.47
CA PHE A 139 -22.50 18.08 -6.35
C PHE A 139 -21.78 17.99 -5.01
N MET A 140 -20.58 17.42 -4.96
CA MET A 140 -19.86 17.12 -3.72
C MET A 140 -18.71 18.09 -3.43
N GLY A 141 -18.32 18.89 -4.41
CA GLY A 141 -17.18 19.81 -4.29
C GLY A 141 -15.85 19.15 -4.64
N PHE A 142 -14.77 19.70 -4.09
CA PHE A 142 -13.42 19.18 -4.34
C PHE A 142 -13.27 17.74 -3.84
N THR A 143 -12.41 17.00 -4.52
CA THR A 143 -12.07 15.63 -4.12
C THR A 143 -11.35 15.61 -2.78
N ASN A 144 -11.82 14.77 -1.86
CA ASN A 144 -11.27 14.70 -0.50
C ASN A 144 -9.94 13.98 -0.43
N PHE A 145 -9.72 13.05 -1.35
CA PHE A 145 -8.54 12.18 -1.36
C PHE A 145 -7.86 12.20 -2.73
N LYS A 146 -6.57 12.46 -2.73
CA LYS A 146 -5.67 12.16 -3.83
C LYS A 146 -4.96 10.86 -3.45
N HIS A 147 -5.34 9.74 -4.04
CA HIS A 147 -4.49 8.57 -3.92
C HIS A 147 -3.19 8.86 -4.67
N GLY A 148 -2.06 8.40 -4.10
CA GLY A 148 -0.76 8.58 -4.70
C GLY A 148 -0.80 8.19 -6.19
N GLU A 149 -0.52 9.14 -7.03
CA GLU A 149 -0.28 8.94 -8.46
C GLU A 149 1.22 8.76 -8.63
N ILE A 150 1.62 7.92 -9.57
CA ILE A 150 3.04 7.83 -9.93
C ILE A 150 3.52 9.19 -10.43
N GLU A 151 4.79 9.47 -10.18
CA GLU A 151 5.44 10.68 -10.67
C GLU A 151 5.40 10.80 -12.20
N ASP A 152 5.39 12.01 -12.73
CA ASP A 152 5.33 12.25 -14.19
C ASP A 152 6.61 11.83 -14.90
N LYS A 153 7.75 11.80 -14.20
CA LYS A 153 9.07 11.53 -14.76
C LYS A 153 9.90 10.62 -13.86
N ASN A 154 10.86 9.91 -14.44
CA ASN A 154 11.89 9.21 -13.70
C ASN A 154 12.73 10.23 -12.91
N GLN A 155 13.05 9.94 -11.65
CA GLN A 155 13.77 10.86 -10.78
C GLN A 155 14.97 10.17 -10.12
N ILE A 156 15.98 10.98 -9.79
CA ILE A 156 17.14 10.54 -9.01
C ILE A 156 16.79 10.66 -7.53
N GLY A 157 17.16 9.65 -6.76
CA GLY A 157 16.92 9.66 -5.31
C GLY A 157 15.45 9.46 -4.91
N MET A 158 14.61 9.03 -5.84
CA MET A 158 13.19 8.79 -5.57
C MET A 158 12.79 7.38 -5.98
N SER A 159 12.08 6.67 -5.10
CA SER A 159 11.53 5.35 -5.39
C SER A 159 10.10 5.23 -4.85
N THR A 160 9.32 4.35 -5.45
CA THR A 160 7.95 4.07 -5.01
C THR A 160 7.90 2.73 -4.30
N GLY A 161 7.63 2.76 -3.00
CA GLY A 161 7.29 1.60 -2.19
C GLY A 161 5.78 1.34 -2.16
N LEU A 162 5.39 0.24 -1.51
CA LEU A 162 4.00 -0.13 -1.29
C LEU A 162 3.75 -0.34 0.20
N ALA A 163 2.79 0.37 0.74
CA ALA A 163 2.34 0.26 2.12
C ALA A 163 0.97 -0.41 2.19
N TRP A 164 0.74 -1.13 3.29
CA TRP A 164 -0.58 -1.63 3.67
C TRP A 164 -1.13 -0.79 4.82
N THR A 165 -2.42 -0.48 4.78
CA THR A 165 -3.16 0.20 5.83
C THR A 165 -4.50 -0.49 6.05
N GLU A 166 -5.15 -0.26 7.18
CA GLU A 166 -6.48 -0.80 7.49
C GLU A 166 -7.54 -0.45 6.43
N VAL A 167 -7.32 0.62 5.68
CA VAL A 167 -8.23 1.08 4.62
C VAL A 167 -7.83 0.59 3.22
N GLY A 168 -6.76 -0.20 3.12
CA GLY A 168 -6.24 -0.76 1.86
C GLY A 168 -4.76 -0.46 1.63
N GLY A 169 -4.27 -0.76 0.43
CA GLY A 169 -2.89 -0.45 0.05
C GLY A 169 -2.72 1.01 -0.41
N GLU A 170 -1.52 1.55 -0.25
CA GLU A 170 -1.13 2.90 -0.69
C GLU A 170 0.26 2.89 -1.34
N LEU A 171 0.50 3.83 -2.27
CA LEU A 171 1.84 4.11 -2.76
C LEU A 171 2.61 4.89 -1.70
N LEU A 172 3.86 4.52 -1.50
CA LEU A 172 4.76 5.13 -0.54
C LEU A 172 5.97 5.71 -1.28
N ASN A 173 5.98 6.99 -1.50
CA ASN A 173 7.13 7.65 -2.09
C ASN A 173 8.25 7.80 -1.07
N VAL A 174 9.47 7.46 -1.48
CA VAL A 174 10.69 7.60 -0.68
C VAL A 174 11.60 8.55 -1.42
N GLU A 175 11.96 9.64 -0.78
CA GLU A 175 12.83 10.67 -1.32
C GLU A 175 14.17 10.67 -0.58
N VAL A 176 15.26 10.78 -1.30
CA VAL A 176 16.62 10.85 -0.73
C VAL A 176 17.35 12.06 -1.31
N SER A 177 17.84 12.90 -0.43
CA SER A 177 18.72 14.01 -0.73
C SER A 177 20.12 13.74 -0.18
N ILE A 178 21.13 14.07 -0.97
CA ILE A 178 22.54 13.95 -0.60
C ILE A 178 23.21 15.31 -0.78
N VAL A 179 23.88 15.74 0.27
CA VAL A 179 24.65 17.00 0.27
C VAL A 179 26.04 16.76 0.82
N PRO A 180 27.04 17.56 0.43
CA PRO A 180 28.36 17.54 1.08
C PRO A 180 28.22 17.71 2.59
N GLY A 181 28.89 16.87 3.37
CA GLY A 181 28.70 16.88 4.82
C GLY A 181 29.74 16.07 5.58
N LYS A 182 29.38 15.62 6.78
CA LYS A 182 30.28 14.91 7.71
C LYS A 182 29.82 13.48 8.01
N GLY A 183 28.90 12.93 7.22
CA GLY A 183 28.39 11.59 7.39
C GLY A 183 27.11 11.49 8.21
N THR A 184 26.33 12.56 8.31
CA THR A 184 25.05 12.55 9.03
C THR A 184 24.02 11.76 8.21
N PHE A 185 23.30 10.83 8.89
CA PHE A 185 22.20 10.08 8.31
C PHE A 185 20.90 10.46 8.99
N THR A 186 20.05 11.18 8.31
CA THR A 186 18.78 11.70 8.81
C THR A 186 17.60 10.99 8.17
N VAL A 187 16.59 10.66 8.97
CA VAL A 187 15.35 10.03 8.52
C VAL A 187 14.16 10.83 9.03
N THR A 188 13.24 11.21 8.12
CA THR A 188 12.04 12.01 8.44
C THR A 188 10.78 11.47 7.76
N GLY A 189 9.58 11.86 8.21
CA GLY A 189 8.29 11.46 7.67
C GLY A 189 7.38 10.75 8.69
N LYS A 190 7.60 10.96 10.00
CA LYS A 190 6.89 10.26 11.10
C LYS A 190 6.95 8.73 10.97
N LEU A 191 8.15 8.23 10.71
CA LEU A 191 8.40 6.79 10.61
C LEU A 191 8.48 6.18 12.02
N GLY A 192 7.81 5.05 12.21
CA GLY A 192 7.94 4.22 13.40
C GLY A 192 9.32 3.57 13.51
N GLU A 193 9.60 2.95 14.65
CA GLU A 193 10.93 2.41 14.97
C GLU A 193 11.37 1.34 13.97
N VAL A 194 10.46 0.41 13.60
CA VAL A 194 10.77 -0.67 12.66
C VAL A 194 11.14 -0.14 11.27
N MET A 195 10.44 0.89 10.80
CA MET A 195 10.74 1.51 9.51
C MET A 195 12.06 2.28 9.53
N GLN A 196 12.40 2.92 10.65
CA GLN A 196 13.70 3.57 10.84
C GLN A 196 14.84 2.55 10.86
N GLU A 197 14.67 1.41 11.54
CA GLU A 197 15.62 0.30 11.52
C GLU A 197 15.82 -0.26 10.11
N SER A 198 14.73 -0.48 9.38
CA SER A 198 14.77 -0.92 7.98
C SER A 198 15.54 0.06 7.10
N THR A 199 15.39 1.38 7.32
CA THR A 199 16.14 2.40 6.60
C THR A 199 17.65 2.34 6.91
N ARG A 200 18.02 2.08 8.17
CA ARG A 200 19.43 1.88 8.59
C ARG A 200 20.01 0.59 7.99
N ALA A 201 19.21 -0.48 7.93
CA ALA A 201 19.63 -1.74 7.28
C ALA A 201 19.86 -1.53 5.78
N ALA A 202 18.98 -0.79 5.10
CA ALA A 202 19.13 -0.41 3.70
C ALA A 202 20.44 0.37 3.46
N MET A 203 20.74 1.35 4.31
CA MET A 203 22.00 2.11 4.24
C MET A 203 23.22 1.21 4.45
N SER A 204 23.17 0.29 5.40
CA SER A 204 24.25 -0.67 5.67
C SER A 204 24.50 -1.59 4.47
N TYR A 205 23.43 -2.07 3.82
CA TYR A 205 23.54 -2.84 2.58
C TYR A 205 24.22 -2.02 1.49
N VAL A 206 23.78 -0.79 1.21
CA VAL A 206 24.35 0.08 0.17
C VAL A 206 25.85 0.33 0.45
N ARG A 207 26.22 0.59 1.70
CA ARG A 207 27.63 0.74 2.10
C ARG A 207 28.45 -0.54 1.81
N SER A 208 27.89 -1.71 2.05
CA SER A 208 28.56 -2.98 1.80
C SER A 208 28.84 -3.21 0.30
N ARG A 209 28.05 -2.58 -0.58
CA ARG A 209 28.14 -2.66 -2.04
C ARG A 209 28.93 -1.49 -2.68
N ALA A 210 29.44 -0.56 -1.88
CA ALA A 210 30.08 0.67 -2.36
C ALA A 210 31.07 0.43 -3.52
N LYS A 211 31.98 -0.55 -3.38
CA LYS A 211 32.95 -0.88 -4.43
C LYS A 211 32.31 -1.33 -5.74
N ARG A 212 31.27 -2.19 -5.67
CA ARG A 212 30.54 -2.70 -6.85
C ARG A 212 29.71 -1.62 -7.54
N LEU A 213 29.38 -0.55 -6.79
CA LEU A 213 28.64 0.61 -7.27
C LEU A 213 29.55 1.75 -7.78
N GLY A 214 30.85 1.50 -7.85
CA GLY A 214 31.82 2.55 -8.22
C GLY A 214 31.97 3.65 -7.19
N LEU A 215 31.52 3.44 -5.94
CA LEU A 215 31.61 4.43 -4.85
C LEU A 215 32.90 4.23 -4.05
N GLU A 216 33.48 5.33 -3.58
CA GLU A 216 34.58 5.29 -2.62
C GLU A 216 34.12 4.66 -1.31
N ARG A 217 34.95 3.79 -0.69
CA ARG A 217 34.59 3.12 0.57
C ARG A 217 34.24 4.08 1.71
N SER A 218 34.83 5.27 1.72
CA SER A 218 34.60 6.32 2.73
C SER A 218 33.51 7.34 2.33
N PHE A 219 32.77 7.12 1.26
CA PHE A 219 31.79 8.08 0.75
C PHE A 219 30.86 8.61 1.85
N TYR A 220 30.43 7.71 2.74
CA TYR A 220 29.49 8.02 3.81
C TYR A 220 30.02 9.00 4.86
N GLN A 221 31.36 9.28 4.88
CA GLN A 221 31.97 10.27 5.78
C GLN A 221 32.05 11.66 5.12
N LYS A 222 31.78 11.75 3.81
CA LYS A 222 31.93 12.98 3.03
C LYS A 222 30.60 13.61 2.64
N VAL A 223 29.49 12.90 2.88
CA VAL A 223 28.15 13.35 2.50
C VAL A 223 27.19 13.15 3.65
N ASP A 224 26.26 14.07 3.81
CA ASP A 224 25.09 13.91 4.65
C ASP A 224 23.94 13.37 3.77
N ILE A 225 23.24 12.36 4.27
CA ILE A 225 22.15 11.68 3.56
C ILE A 225 20.86 11.89 4.35
N HIS A 226 19.85 12.43 3.67
CA HIS A 226 18.54 12.63 4.24
C HIS A 226 17.50 11.79 3.50
N VAL A 227 16.91 10.83 4.19
CA VAL A 227 15.80 10.02 3.70
C VAL A 227 14.50 10.63 4.23
N HIS A 228 13.59 10.95 3.33
CA HIS A 228 12.28 11.51 3.66
C HIS A 228 11.17 10.67 3.06
N VAL A 229 10.13 10.40 3.85
CA VAL A 229 8.88 9.81 3.37
C VAL A 229 7.78 10.84 3.55
N PRO A 230 7.28 11.44 2.46
CA PRO A 230 6.23 12.45 2.51
C PRO A 230 4.93 11.96 3.18
N GLU A 231 3.97 12.90 3.37
CA GLU A 231 2.68 12.65 4.03
C GLU A 231 2.79 12.29 5.53
N GLY A 232 3.60 13.05 6.26
CA GLY A 232 3.81 12.89 7.70
C GLY A 232 2.57 13.05 8.59
N ALA A 233 1.40 13.35 8.03
CA ALA A 233 0.14 13.36 8.77
C ALA A 233 -0.27 11.96 9.26
N GLN A 234 0.17 10.91 8.56
CA GLN A 234 -0.08 9.51 8.92
C GLN A 234 1.20 8.85 9.38
N PRO A 235 1.21 8.27 10.60
CA PRO A 235 2.32 7.45 11.06
C PRO A 235 2.50 6.25 10.10
N LYS A 236 3.76 5.97 9.77
CA LYS A 236 4.13 4.84 8.91
C LYS A 236 5.10 3.96 9.66
N ASP A 237 4.82 2.68 9.73
CA ASP A 237 5.72 1.70 10.35
C ASP A 237 5.72 0.38 9.58
N GLY A 238 6.77 -0.41 9.80
CA GLY A 238 6.95 -1.72 9.21
C GLY A 238 8.19 -1.85 8.32
N PRO A 239 8.71 -3.08 8.15
CA PRO A 239 9.97 -3.34 7.46
C PRO A 239 9.82 -3.41 5.93
N SER A 240 8.60 -3.47 5.40
CA SER A 240 8.31 -3.81 3.99
C SER A 240 8.74 -2.76 2.95
N ALA A 241 9.20 -1.58 3.38
CA ALA A 241 9.76 -0.54 2.51
C ALA A 241 11.29 -0.63 2.33
N GLY A 242 11.95 -1.63 2.91
CA GLY A 242 13.41 -1.75 2.95
C GLY A 242 14.06 -1.71 1.57
N ILE A 243 13.54 -2.46 0.59
CA ILE A 243 14.10 -2.45 -0.77
C ILE A 243 13.85 -1.10 -1.48
N ALA A 244 12.74 -0.41 -1.20
CA ALA A 244 12.49 0.93 -1.74
C ALA A 244 13.46 1.95 -1.14
N MET A 245 13.69 1.91 0.18
CA MET A 245 14.68 2.75 0.84
C MET A 245 16.09 2.53 0.25
N ALA A 246 16.49 1.27 0.08
CA ALA A 246 17.79 0.93 -0.52
C ALA A 246 17.92 1.44 -1.95
N THR A 247 16.86 1.31 -2.76
CA THR A 247 16.84 1.78 -4.15
C THR A 247 16.96 3.30 -4.25
N ALA A 248 16.22 4.05 -3.41
CA ALA A 248 16.29 5.51 -3.40
C ALA A 248 17.67 6.02 -2.95
N ILE A 249 18.24 5.44 -1.88
CA ILE A 249 19.58 5.76 -1.38
C ILE A 249 20.64 5.47 -2.47
N LEU A 250 20.58 4.29 -3.08
CA LEU A 250 21.49 3.89 -4.12
C LEU A 250 21.39 4.82 -5.33
N SER A 251 20.18 5.10 -5.83
CA SER A 251 19.93 6.01 -6.94
C SER A 251 20.55 7.40 -6.70
N ALA A 252 20.35 7.96 -5.50
CA ALA A 252 20.88 9.24 -5.12
C ALA A 252 22.43 9.24 -5.09
N LEU A 253 23.06 8.16 -4.61
CA LEU A 253 24.52 8.03 -4.54
C LEU A 253 25.17 7.88 -5.90
N ILE A 254 24.60 7.07 -6.79
CA ILE A 254 25.17 6.83 -8.13
C ILE A 254 24.65 7.81 -9.19
N GLN A 255 23.78 8.76 -8.80
CA GLN A 255 23.17 9.77 -9.68
C GLN A 255 22.47 9.17 -10.91
N LYS A 256 21.77 8.04 -10.73
CA LYS A 256 20.97 7.38 -11.76
C LYS A 256 19.50 7.44 -11.41
N GLN A 257 18.66 7.64 -12.42
CA GLN A 257 17.21 7.73 -12.24
C GLN A 257 16.58 6.38 -11.87
N VAL A 258 15.54 6.41 -11.04
CA VAL A 258 14.64 5.28 -10.79
C VAL A 258 13.47 5.35 -11.77
N ARG A 259 13.00 4.21 -12.23
CA ARG A 259 11.80 4.09 -13.06
C ARG A 259 10.56 4.51 -12.28
N ARG A 260 9.80 5.46 -12.84
CA ARG A 260 8.54 5.94 -12.27
C ARG A 260 7.40 4.94 -12.31
N ASP A 261 7.39 4.07 -13.32
CA ASP A 261 6.35 3.08 -13.57
C ASP A 261 6.54 1.78 -12.77
N LEU A 262 7.49 1.78 -11.84
CA LEU A 262 7.86 0.65 -11.01
C LEU A 262 7.64 0.97 -9.53
N ALA A 263 6.97 0.06 -8.84
CA ALA A 263 6.88 0.06 -7.37
C ALA A 263 7.47 -1.22 -6.79
N MET A 264 7.80 -1.20 -5.52
CA MET A 264 8.42 -2.35 -4.88
C MET A 264 8.01 -2.50 -3.42
N THR A 265 8.06 -3.74 -2.92
CA THR A 265 7.85 -4.04 -1.51
C THR A 265 8.69 -5.23 -1.11
N GLY A 266 9.31 -5.16 0.04
CA GLY A 266 10.17 -6.22 0.58
C GLY A 266 10.96 -5.71 1.78
N GLU A 267 11.14 -6.56 2.78
CA GLU A 267 12.07 -6.31 3.87
C GLU A 267 13.49 -6.64 3.40
N ILE A 268 14.46 -5.81 3.77
CA ILE A 268 15.85 -6.01 3.41
C ILE A 268 16.69 -6.42 4.61
N THR A 269 17.54 -7.41 4.44
CA THR A 269 18.56 -7.77 5.43
C THR A 269 19.88 -7.03 5.17
N LEU A 270 20.78 -6.99 6.15
CA LEU A 270 22.11 -6.40 6.01
C LEU A 270 22.94 -7.00 4.86
N ARG A 271 22.65 -8.24 4.47
CA ARG A 271 23.31 -8.97 3.38
C ARG A 271 22.61 -8.78 2.03
N GLY A 272 21.44 -8.12 2.00
CA GLY A 272 20.67 -7.85 0.79
C GLY A 272 19.61 -8.90 0.45
N ARG A 273 19.37 -9.92 1.30
CA ARG A 273 18.23 -10.83 1.10
C ARG A 273 16.93 -10.03 1.23
N VAL A 274 15.97 -10.37 0.38
CA VAL A 274 14.63 -9.80 0.39
C VAL A 274 13.70 -10.78 1.07
N LEU A 275 13.12 -10.36 2.20
CA LEU A 275 12.25 -11.18 3.02
C LEU A 275 10.77 -10.91 2.72
N PRO A 276 9.88 -11.90 2.97
CA PRO A 276 8.47 -11.82 2.67
C PRO A 276 7.75 -10.74 3.49
N ILE A 277 6.62 -10.28 2.95
CA ILE A 277 5.80 -9.20 3.52
C ILE A 277 4.33 -9.61 3.60
N GLY A 278 3.57 -8.90 4.43
CA GLY A 278 2.12 -9.03 4.49
C GLY A 278 1.37 -8.07 3.56
N GLY A 279 0.08 -8.37 3.30
CA GLY A 279 -0.82 -7.50 2.56
C GLY A 279 -0.46 -7.33 1.09
N LEU A 280 0.05 -8.38 0.42
CA LEU A 280 0.47 -8.29 -0.98
C LEU A 280 -0.70 -7.93 -1.91
N LYS A 281 -1.88 -8.50 -1.69
CA LYS A 281 -3.08 -8.23 -2.49
C LYS A 281 -3.40 -6.74 -2.51
N GLU A 282 -3.51 -6.12 -1.34
CA GLU A 282 -3.83 -4.69 -1.19
C GLU A 282 -2.75 -3.80 -1.80
N LYS A 283 -1.49 -4.17 -1.65
CA LYS A 283 -0.34 -3.46 -2.21
C LYS A 283 -0.35 -3.47 -3.74
N ILE A 284 -0.61 -4.62 -4.37
CA ILE A 284 -0.69 -4.71 -5.84
C ILE A 284 -1.93 -3.98 -6.37
N LEU A 285 -3.06 -4.04 -5.67
CA LEU A 285 -4.25 -3.26 -6.03
C LEU A 285 -3.97 -1.75 -5.96
N ALA A 286 -3.22 -1.29 -4.97
CA ALA A 286 -2.79 0.11 -4.88
C ALA A 286 -1.84 0.50 -6.01
N ALA A 287 -0.89 -0.35 -6.36
CA ALA A 287 0.01 -0.15 -7.48
C ALA A 287 -0.76 -0.03 -8.81
N HIS A 288 -1.69 -0.94 -9.07
CA HIS A 288 -2.57 -0.90 -10.23
C HIS A 288 -3.39 0.40 -10.31
N ARG A 289 -4.01 0.79 -9.20
CA ARG A 289 -4.78 2.04 -9.07
C ARG A 289 -3.94 3.28 -9.33
N GLY A 290 -2.70 3.30 -8.82
CA GLY A 290 -1.74 4.39 -9.02
C GLY A 290 -1.13 4.46 -10.43
N GLY A 291 -1.43 3.48 -11.31
CA GLY A 291 -0.91 3.44 -12.69
C GLY A 291 0.46 2.78 -12.82
N VAL A 292 0.98 2.14 -11.78
CA VAL A 292 2.22 1.36 -11.79
C VAL A 292 2.12 0.21 -12.79
N LYS A 293 3.17 -0.04 -13.56
CA LYS A 293 3.24 -1.09 -14.57
C LYS A 293 4.04 -2.30 -14.13
N VAL A 294 4.99 -2.10 -13.23
CA VAL A 294 5.88 -3.17 -12.73
C VAL A 294 5.90 -3.13 -11.21
N VAL A 295 5.69 -4.28 -10.58
CA VAL A 295 5.81 -4.43 -9.13
C VAL A 295 6.85 -5.48 -8.79
N ILE A 296 7.83 -5.12 -7.97
CA ILE A 296 8.82 -6.05 -7.43
C ILE A 296 8.36 -6.52 -6.06
N ILE A 297 8.36 -7.84 -5.87
CA ILE A 297 7.95 -8.52 -4.64
C ILE A 297 9.01 -9.52 -4.17
N PRO A 298 9.02 -9.92 -2.90
CA PRO A 298 9.83 -11.05 -2.45
C PRO A 298 9.43 -12.36 -3.13
N GLU A 299 10.40 -13.23 -3.41
CA GLU A 299 10.16 -14.55 -4.04
C GLU A 299 9.12 -15.37 -3.27
N GLU A 300 9.22 -15.39 -1.94
CA GLU A 300 8.32 -16.16 -1.07
C GLU A 300 6.85 -15.66 -1.14
N ASN A 301 6.59 -14.43 -1.58
CA ASN A 301 5.25 -13.92 -1.77
C ASN A 301 4.60 -14.33 -3.10
N LYS A 302 5.27 -15.12 -3.95
CA LYS A 302 4.61 -15.72 -5.13
C LYS A 302 3.39 -16.57 -4.75
N LYS A 303 3.39 -17.17 -3.56
CA LYS A 303 2.28 -17.95 -3.03
C LYS A 303 0.99 -17.13 -2.86
N ASP A 304 1.10 -15.80 -2.71
CA ASP A 304 -0.02 -14.89 -2.48
C ASP A 304 -0.63 -14.36 -3.80
N LEU A 305 0.03 -14.60 -4.95
CA LEU A 305 -0.44 -14.13 -6.27
C LEU A 305 -1.80 -14.70 -6.69
N PRO A 306 -2.17 -15.95 -6.36
CA PRO A 306 -3.49 -16.48 -6.71
C PRO A 306 -4.67 -15.70 -6.11
N ASP A 307 -4.45 -14.98 -4.98
CA ASP A 307 -5.49 -14.19 -4.31
C ASP A 307 -5.75 -12.84 -4.99
N ILE A 308 -4.94 -12.49 -6.01
CA ILE A 308 -5.04 -11.23 -6.74
C ILE A 308 -5.92 -11.42 -7.98
N PRO A 309 -6.87 -10.49 -8.24
CA PRO A 309 -7.72 -10.57 -9.43
C PRO A 309 -6.90 -10.66 -10.72
N LYS A 310 -7.29 -11.60 -11.60
CA LYS A 310 -6.57 -11.84 -12.86
C LYS A 310 -6.54 -10.64 -13.79
N GLU A 311 -7.54 -9.77 -13.72
CA GLU A 311 -7.57 -8.51 -14.47
C GLU A 311 -6.41 -7.60 -14.07
N VAL A 312 -6.11 -7.50 -12.78
CA VAL A 312 -5.01 -6.68 -12.25
C VAL A 312 -3.65 -7.24 -12.67
N LEU A 313 -3.49 -8.57 -12.60
CA LEU A 313 -2.24 -9.24 -13.02
C LEU A 313 -1.98 -9.19 -14.53
N LYS A 314 -2.98 -8.83 -15.36
CA LYS A 314 -2.77 -8.55 -16.80
C LYS A 314 -2.16 -7.17 -17.03
N ASP A 315 -2.51 -6.20 -16.17
CA ASP A 315 -2.11 -4.80 -16.31
C ASP A 315 -0.80 -4.49 -15.59
N VAL A 316 -0.45 -5.28 -14.56
CA VAL A 316 0.73 -5.10 -13.71
C VAL A 316 1.66 -6.31 -13.85
N LYS A 317 2.88 -6.08 -14.35
CA LYS A 317 3.92 -7.10 -14.40
C LYS A 317 4.52 -7.27 -13.01
N VAL A 318 4.43 -8.48 -12.45
CA VAL A 318 5.05 -8.81 -11.16
C VAL A 318 6.39 -9.47 -11.37
N ILE A 319 7.43 -9.00 -10.67
CA ILE A 319 8.78 -9.55 -10.66
C ILE A 319 9.09 -9.98 -9.23
N ALA A 320 9.38 -11.24 -9.05
CA ALA A 320 9.77 -11.78 -7.75
C ALA A 320 11.29 -11.87 -7.65
N VAL A 321 11.85 -11.52 -6.50
CA VAL A 321 13.28 -11.44 -6.25
C VAL A 321 13.64 -12.04 -4.87
N GLU A 322 14.81 -12.64 -4.77
CA GLU A 322 15.37 -13.14 -3.52
C GLU A 322 16.40 -12.19 -2.91
N HIS A 323 16.99 -11.34 -3.75
CA HIS A 323 18.09 -10.48 -3.36
C HIS A 323 17.96 -9.05 -3.94
N MET A 324 18.43 -8.07 -3.17
CA MET A 324 18.41 -6.66 -3.59
C MET A 324 19.24 -6.37 -4.85
N ASP A 325 20.30 -7.16 -5.11
CA ASP A 325 21.11 -7.04 -6.34
C ASP A 325 20.26 -7.31 -7.59
N GLU A 326 19.18 -8.11 -7.49
CA GLU A 326 18.21 -8.38 -8.55
C GLU A 326 17.22 -7.22 -8.76
N VAL A 327 16.95 -6.44 -7.71
CA VAL A 327 16.05 -5.26 -7.80
C VAL A 327 16.68 -4.17 -8.65
N ILE A 328 17.98 -3.94 -8.50
CA ILE A 328 18.71 -2.81 -9.08
C ILE A 328 18.57 -2.73 -10.62
N PRO A 329 18.79 -3.81 -11.39
CA PRO A 329 18.67 -3.78 -12.85
C PRO A 329 17.25 -3.46 -13.34
N HIS A 330 16.23 -3.77 -12.55
CA HIS A 330 14.84 -3.48 -12.90
C HIS A 330 14.41 -2.06 -12.54
N ALA A 331 14.96 -1.52 -11.46
CA ALA A 331 14.55 -0.25 -10.87
C ALA A 331 15.34 0.95 -11.43
N ILE A 332 16.63 0.79 -11.65
CA ILE A 332 17.53 1.88 -12.07
C ILE A 332 17.59 1.98 -13.60
N VAL A 333 17.40 3.18 -14.12
CA VAL A 333 17.57 3.48 -15.56
C VAL A 333 19.06 3.63 -15.86
N SER A 334 19.63 2.67 -16.59
CA SER A 334 21.03 2.70 -17.00
C SER A 334 21.25 1.92 -18.29
N ASP A 335 22.08 2.43 -19.18
CA ASP A 335 22.48 1.77 -20.43
C ASP A 335 23.59 0.72 -20.19
N GLN A 336 24.16 0.68 -18.99
CA GLN A 336 25.19 -0.25 -18.58
C GLN A 336 24.79 -0.93 -17.25
N PRO A 337 25.32 -2.13 -16.96
CA PRO A 337 25.10 -2.76 -15.66
C PRO A 337 25.46 -1.83 -14.51
N VAL A 338 24.56 -1.66 -13.54
CA VAL A 338 24.79 -0.80 -12.36
C VAL A 338 25.73 -1.46 -11.36
N LEU A 339 25.72 -2.78 -11.32
CA LEU A 339 26.64 -3.59 -10.52
C LEU A 339 27.70 -4.19 -11.45
N GLU A 340 28.96 -3.83 -11.24
CA GLU A 340 30.04 -4.52 -11.90
C GLU A 340 30.14 -5.95 -11.38
N ASP A 341 30.31 -6.95 -12.29
CA ASP A 341 30.55 -8.36 -11.96
C ASP A 341 31.96 -8.56 -11.38
N LEU A 342 32.26 -7.86 -10.32
CA LEU A 342 33.44 -8.15 -9.53
C LEU A 342 33.12 -9.35 -8.66
N ILE A 343 33.60 -10.51 -9.08
CA ILE A 343 33.75 -11.67 -8.18
C ILE A 343 34.72 -11.23 -7.07
N VAL A 344 34.17 -10.64 -6.02
CA VAL A 344 34.94 -10.41 -4.79
C VAL A 344 34.79 -11.69 -3.99
N PRO A 345 35.85 -12.50 -3.83
CA PRO A 345 35.82 -13.58 -2.85
C PRO A 345 35.41 -12.97 -1.51
N ASP A 346 34.62 -13.71 -0.75
CA ASP A 346 34.30 -13.39 0.65
C ASP A 346 35.63 -13.30 1.41
N MET A 347 36.25 -12.13 1.42
CA MET A 347 37.46 -11.90 2.19
C MET A 347 37.03 -11.70 3.65
N PRO A 348 37.40 -12.57 4.55
CA PRO A 348 37.22 -12.33 5.98
C PRO A 348 37.88 -10.97 6.29
N VAL A 349 37.10 -10.08 6.87
CA VAL A 349 37.63 -8.82 7.43
C VAL A 349 38.65 -9.24 8.46
N LYS A 350 39.95 -9.10 8.15
CA LYS A 350 41.00 -9.13 9.17
C LYS A 350 40.75 -7.92 10.05
N VAL A 351 40.16 -8.13 11.18
CA VAL A 351 40.15 -7.17 12.27
C VAL A 351 41.56 -7.24 12.81
N ASP A 352 42.39 -6.25 12.48
CA ASP A 352 43.64 -6.03 13.19
C ASP A 352 43.27 -5.64 14.64
N VAL A 353 43.16 -6.65 15.47
CA VAL A 353 43.15 -6.45 16.92
C VAL A 353 44.58 -6.05 17.28
N THR A 354 44.86 -4.76 17.29
CA THR A 354 46.08 -4.27 17.92
C THR A 354 45.94 -4.55 19.43
N GLU A 355 46.65 -5.57 19.87
CA GLU A 355 46.88 -5.85 21.26
C GLU A 355 47.48 -4.60 21.95
N SER A 356 46.72 -3.98 22.83
CA SER A 356 47.23 -3.09 23.84
C SER A 356 46.56 -3.41 25.18
N GLU A 357 46.78 -4.59 25.69
CA GLU A 357 46.62 -4.85 27.12
C GLU A 357 47.99 -4.96 27.77
N LYS A 358 48.40 -3.86 28.38
CA LYS A 358 49.43 -3.96 29.45
C LYS A 358 48.76 -4.51 30.69
N PRO A 359 49.32 -5.54 31.33
CA PRO A 359 48.76 -6.05 32.59
C PRO A 359 48.90 -5.01 33.69
N ILE A 360 47.79 -4.69 34.35
CA ILE A 360 47.79 -3.90 35.58
C ILE A 360 48.41 -4.76 36.67
N GLY A 361 49.63 -4.42 37.08
CA GLY A 361 50.30 -5.06 38.20
C GLY A 361 49.56 -4.76 39.51
N LEU A 362 49.20 -5.80 40.21
CA LEU A 362 48.81 -5.76 41.59
C LEU A 362 50.09 -5.59 42.45
N SER A 363 50.13 -4.50 43.18
CA SER A 363 50.98 -4.36 44.37
C SER A 363 50.11 -3.83 45.49
#